data_b8d096acabc99542999cd3ca0e4addcc
#
_entry.id   b8d096acabc99542999cd3ca0e4addcc
#
_cell.length_a   1.000
_cell.length_b   1.000
_cell.length_c   1.000
_cell.angle_alpha   90.00
_cell.angle_beta   90.00
_cell.angle_gamma   90.00
#
_symmetry.space_group_name_H-M   'P 1'
#
loop_
_entity.id
_entity.type
_entity.pdbx_description
1 polymer ?
#
loop_
_entity_poly.entity_id
_entity_poly.type
_entity_poly.pdbx_seq_one_letter_code
_entity_poly.pdbx_strand_id
1 'polypeptide(L)'
;TYQSEINNGGHGQYFSNIENNGDLNADMTMLTTVLSEKLVDNLHKAYKAHLILEENEDDEKAEEIIEACDNVFYENEEEIKSKLEAYADKIQL
;
A
#
# COMPACT_ATOMS: atom_id res chain seq x y z
N THR A 1 -1.11 -6.56 -8.26
CA THR A 1 -0.75 -6.79 -6.85
C THR A 1 -0.27 -5.52 -6.18
N TYR A 2 -0.21 -5.52 -4.86
CA TYR A 2 0.30 -4.39 -4.09
C TYR A 2 1.68 -3.98 -4.59
N GLN A 3 2.61 -4.93 -4.70
CA GLN A 3 3.96 -4.65 -5.14
C GLN A 3 4.03 -4.05 -6.54
N SER A 4 3.29 -4.62 -7.49
CA SER A 4 3.33 -4.12 -8.86
C SER A 4 2.71 -2.74 -8.98
N GLU A 5 1.64 -2.46 -8.24
CA GLU A 5 1.01 -1.13 -8.26
C GLU A 5 1.93 -0.06 -7.66
N ILE A 6 2.60 -0.38 -6.54
CA ILE A 6 3.54 0.57 -5.92
C ILE A 6 4.72 0.83 -6.86
N ASN A 7 5.28 -0.20 -7.46
CA ASN A 7 6.42 -0.05 -8.38
C ASN A 7 6.05 0.73 -9.63
N ASN A 8 4.79 0.69 -10.02
CA ASN A 8 4.31 1.37 -11.22
C ASN A 8 3.94 2.83 -10.99
N GLY A 9 3.38 3.16 -9.85
CA GLY A 9 2.90 4.52 -9.60
C GLY A 9 2.71 4.90 -8.15
N GLY A 10 3.28 4.12 -7.22
CA GLY A 10 3.23 4.43 -5.79
C GLY A 10 1.89 4.09 -5.14
N HIS A 11 1.76 4.44 -3.87
CA HIS A 11 0.56 4.13 -3.08
C HIS A 11 -0.70 4.79 -3.65
N GLY A 12 -0.58 5.99 -4.21
CA GLY A 12 -1.72 6.67 -4.83
C GLY A 12 -2.34 5.83 -5.94
N GLN A 13 -1.50 5.28 -6.81
CA GLN A 13 -1.97 4.41 -7.89
C GLN A 13 -2.58 3.13 -7.33
N TYR A 14 -1.94 2.54 -6.34
CA TYR A 14 -2.45 1.32 -5.72
C TYR A 14 -3.88 1.52 -5.20
N PHE A 15 -4.11 2.56 -4.39
CA PHE A 15 -5.43 2.81 -3.82
C PHE A 15 -6.47 3.10 -4.91
N SER A 16 -6.12 3.92 -5.89
CA SER A 16 -7.04 4.29 -6.98
C SER A 16 -7.45 3.06 -7.80
N ASN A 17 -6.50 2.21 -8.14
CA ASN A 17 -6.79 1.03 -8.95
C ASN A 17 -7.61 -0.01 -8.19
N ILE A 18 -7.30 -0.24 -6.92
CA ILE A 18 -8.03 -1.21 -6.11
C ILE A 18 -9.44 -0.71 -5.79
N GLU A 19 -9.63 0.57 -5.53
CA GLU A 19 -10.95 1.15 -5.33
C GLU A 19 -11.85 0.97 -6.54
N ASN A 20 -11.28 1.10 -7.74
CA ASN A 20 -12.03 1.02 -8.99
C ASN A 20 -12.24 -0.41 -9.48
N ASN A 21 -11.32 -1.32 -9.19
CA ASN A 21 -11.30 -2.65 -9.82
C ASN A 21 -11.33 -3.81 -8.83
N GLY A 22 -11.41 -3.55 -7.54
CA GLY A 22 -11.37 -4.61 -6.54
C GLY A 22 -12.00 -4.19 -5.23
N ASP A 23 -11.71 -4.96 -4.19
CA ASP A 23 -12.19 -4.69 -2.83
C ASP A 23 -11.02 -4.19 -1.98
N LEU A 24 -10.93 -2.87 -1.84
CA LEU A 24 -9.85 -2.24 -1.10
C LEU A 24 -9.83 -2.69 0.37
N ASN A 25 -10.99 -2.81 1.00
CA ASN A 25 -11.05 -3.25 2.40
C ASN A 25 -10.50 -4.65 2.59
N ALA A 26 -10.86 -5.58 1.71
CA ALA A 26 -10.37 -6.95 1.76
C ALA A 26 -8.86 -7.00 1.53
N ASP A 27 -8.37 -6.22 0.56
CA ASP A 27 -6.95 -6.18 0.23
C ASP A 27 -6.13 -5.59 1.38
N MET A 28 -6.58 -4.49 1.96
CA MET A 28 -5.91 -3.86 3.11
C MET A 28 -5.95 -4.76 4.34
N THR A 29 -7.04 -5.48 4.56
CA THR A 29 -7.13 -6.44 5.66
C THR A 29 -6.10 -7.55 5.50
N MET A 30 -5.94 -8.07 4.29
CA MET A 30 -4.92 -9.08 4.00
C MET A 30 -3.53 -8.53 4.28
N LEU A 31 -3.21 -7.34 3.76
CA LEU A 31 -1.90 -6.71 3.97
C LEU A 31 -1.63 -6.46 5.46
N THR A 32 -2.62 -6.03 6.22
CA THR A 32 -2.52 -5.81 7.67
C THR A 32 -2.15 -7.10 8.40
N THR A 33 -2.64 -8.23 7.91
CA THR A 33 -2.37 -9.54 8.51
C THR A 33 -0.97 -10.06 8.15
N VAL A 34 -0.51 -9.76 6.95
CA VAL A 34 0.71 -10.34 6.38
C VAL A 34 1.96 -9.52 6.66
N LEU A 35 1.85 -8.19 6.57
CA LEU A 35 3.01 -7.30 6.70
C LEU A 35 3.40 -7.08 8.16
N SER A 36 4.65 -6.68 8.39
CA SER A 36 5.13 -6.32 9.72
C SER A 36 4.43 -5.04 10.20
N GLU A 37 4.43 -4.82 11.51
CA GLU A 37 3.77 -3.67 12.13
C GLU A 37 4.20 -2.33 11.52
N LYS A 38 5.50 -2.15 11.29
CA LYS A 38 6.02 -0.92 10.69
C LYS A 38 5.49 -0.70 9.27
N LEU A 39 5.33 -1.78 8.50
CA LEU A 39 4.81 -1.70 7.13
C LEU A 39 3.30 -1.50 7.11
N VAL A 40 2.59 -2.07 8.08
CA VAL A 40 1.16 -1.81 8.27
C VAL A 40 0.93 -0.35 8.62
N ASP A 41 1.73 0.21 9.53
CA ASP A 41 1.64 1.64 9.87
C ASP A 41 1.90 2.51 8.66
N ASN A 42 2.88 2.14 7.83
CA ASN A 42 3.19 2.85 6.60
C ASN A 42 2.00 2.83 5.63
N LEU A 43 1.38 1.67 5.47
CA LEU A 43 0.19 1.52 4.61
C LEU A 43 -0.95 2.41 5.10
N HIS A 44 -1.20 2.44 6.41
CA HIS A 44 -2.27 3.26 6.98
C HIS A 44 -2.00 4.75 6.82
N LYS A 45 -0.76 5.19 6.96
CA LYS A 45 -0.37 6.59 6.72
C LYS A 45 -0.62 6.98 5.27
N ALA A 46 -0.22 6.10 4.36
CA ALA A 46 -0.43 6.34 2.93
C ALA A 46 -1.93 6.42 2.61
N TYR A 47 -2.73 5.55 3.20
CA TYR A 47 -4.17 5.56 2.97
C TYR A 47 -4.83 6.85 3.47
N LYS A 48 -4.46 7.30 4.66
CA LYS A 48 -4.99 8.57 5.20
C LYS A 48 -4.65 9.75 4.29
N ALA A 49 -3.41 9.79 3.79
CA ALA A 49 -2.99 10.82 2.86
C ALA A 49 -3.76 10.74 1.54
N HIS A 50 -4.01 9.53 1.06
CA HIS A 50 -4.82 9.31 -0.14
C HIS A 50 -6.23 9.88 0.03
N LEU A 51 -6.86 9.66 1.17
CA LEU A 51 -8.20 10.21 1.44
C LEU A 51 -8.21 11.73 1.45
N ILE A 52 -7.15 12.35 1.98
CA ILE A 52 -7.01 13.81 1.94
C ILE A 52 -6.90 14.29 0.50
N LEU A 53 -6.12 13.60 -0.32
CA LEU A 53 -5.96 13.97 -1.74
C LEU A 53 -7.23 13.76 -2.54
N GLU A 54 -8.09 12.83 -2.17
CA GLU A 54 -9.39 12.67 -2.83
C GLU A 54 -10.28 13.88 -2.62
N GLU A 55 -10.19 14.54 -1.47
CA GLU A 55 -10.94 15.76 -1.17
C GLU A 55 -10.24 17.02 -1.67
N ASN A 56 -8.91 17.02 -1.68
CA ASN A 56 -8.09 18.16 -2.08
C ASN A 56 -6.81 17.66 -2.75
N GLU A 57 -6.86 17.49 -4.06
CA GLU A 57 -5.75 16.95 -4.84
C GLU A 57 -4.49 17.82 -4.84
N ASP A 58 -4.60 19.07 -4.41
CA ASP A 58 -3.48 20.00 -4.32
C ASP A 58 -2.83 20.04 -2.93
N ASP A 59 -3.22 19.16 -2.01
CA ASP A 59 -2.66 19.13 -0.67
C ASP A 59 -1.21 18.63 -0.70
N GLU A 60 -0.27 19.56 -0.58
CA GLU A 60 1.17 19.27 -0.67
C GLU A 60 1.66 18.37 0.47
N LYS A 61 1.09 18.51 1.67
CA LYS A 61 1.50 17.67 2.81
C LYS A 61 1.09 16.21 2.60
N ALA A 62 -0.10 16.00 2.04
CA ALA A 62 -0.57 14.65 1.74
C ALA A 62 0.30 14.01 0.66
N GLU A 63 0.68 14.77 -0.37
CA GLU A 63 1.60 14.27 -1.41
C GLU A 63 2.95 13.90 -0.83
N GLU A 64 3.50 14.71 0.07
CA GLU A 64 4.76 14.41 0.75
C GLU A 64 4.67 13.14 1.59
N ILE A 65 3.55 12.94 2.27
CA ILE A 65 3.34 11.74 3.08
C ILE A 65 3.30 10.50 2.20
N ILE A 66 2.59 10.55 1.08
CA ILE A 66 2.52 9.42 0.15
C ILE A 66 3.91 9.11 -0.42
N GLU A 67 4.65 10.14 -0.81
CA GLU A 67 6.01 9.95 -1.34
C GLU A 67 6.93 9.31 -0.30
N ALA A 68 6.85 9.77 0.96
CA ALA A 68 7.62 9.18 2.05
C ALA A 68 7.23 7.70 2.26
N CYS A 69 5.94 7.39 2.16
CA CYS A 69 5.45 6.01 2.29
C CYS A 69 5.93 5.13 1.13
N ASP A 70 6.00 5.68 -0.06
CA ASP A 70 6.56 4.97 -1.22
C ASP A 70 8.03 4.64 -1.00
N ASN A 71 8.79 5.58 -0.44
CA ASN A 71 10.21 5.35 -0.13
C ASN A 71 10.39 4.28 0.94
N VAL A 72 9.54 4.24 1.96
CA VAL A 72 9.57 3.18 2.95
C VAL A 72 9.31 1.82 2.30
N PHE A 73 8.38 1.76 1.36
CA PHE A 73 8.13 0.54 0.58
C PHE A 73 9.42 0.11 -0.14
N TYR A 74 10.04 1.02 -0.89
CA TYR A 74 11.24 0.69 -1.67
C TYR A 74 12.40 0.22 -0.80
N GLU A 75 12.55 0.78 0.39
CA GLU A 75 13.59 0.38 1.34
C GLU A 75 13.33 -1.01 1.92
N ASN A 76 12.11 -1.50 1.86
CA ASN A 76 11.70 -2.77 2.46
C ASN A 76 11.11 -3.76 1.45
N GLU A 77 11.40 -3.59 0.16
CA GLU A 77 10.83 -4.43 -0.90
C GLU A 77 11.05 -5.92 -0.69
N GLU A 78 12.26 -6.30 -0.28
CA GLU A 78 12.58 -7.73 -0.08
C GLU A 78 11.76 -8.34 1.05
N GLU A 79 11.59 -7.60 2.14
CA GLU A 79 10.76 -8.07 3.25
C GLU A 79 9.30 -8.21 2.82
N ILE A 80 8.78 -7.21 2.09
CA ILE A 80 7.41 -7.23 1.59
C ILE A 80 7.19 -8.41 0.65
N LYS A 81 8.10 -8.59 -0.29
CA LYS A 81 8.06 -9.70 -1.24
C LYS A 81 8.05 -11.04 -0.50
N SER A 82 8.95 -11.22 0.46
CA SER A 82 9.05 -12.45 1.23
C SER A 82 7.77 -12.75 2.01
N LYS A 83 7.20 -11.73 2.65
CA LYS A 83 5.95 -11.89 3.42
C LYS A 83 4.77 -12.24 2.52
N LEU A 84 4.65 -11.59 1.37
CA LEU A 84 3.56 -11.86 0.44
C LEU A 84 3.69 -13.23 -0.23
N GLU A 85 4.90 -13.65 -0.55
CA GLU A 85 5.15 -14.99 -1.09
C GLU A 85 4.80 -16.07 -0.06
N ALA A 86 5.19 -15.87 1.21
CA ALA A 86 4.87 -16.82 2.27
C ALA A 86 3.35 -16.92 2.48
N TYR A 87 2.63 -15.80 2.39
CA TYR A 87 1.18 -15.80 2.49
C TYR A 87 0.54 -16.55 1.31
N ALA A 88 1.02 -16.30 0.09
CA ALA A 88 0.53 -16.98 -1.10
C ALA A 88 0.74 -18.48 -1.01
N ASP A 89 1.88 -18.92 -0.51
CA ASP A 89 2.17 -20.34 -0.32
C ASP A 89 1.22 -21.00 0.69
N LYS A 90 0.81 -20.26 1.72
CA LYS A 90 -0.14 -20.77 2.72
C LYS A 90 -1.55 -20.98 2.17
N ILE A 91 -1.97 -20.15 1.22
CA ILE A 91 -3.33 -20.21 0.67
C ILE A 91 -3.42 -21.03 -0.61
N GLN A 92 -2.30 -21.39 -1.21
CA GLN A 92 -2.25 -22.29 -2.34
C GLN A 92 -2.21 -23.73 -1.84
N LEU A 93 -3.33 -24.34 -1.77
CA LEU A 93 -3.44 -25.75 -1.36
C LEU A 93 -3.68 -26.68 -2.55
#